data_79015f53ffe1c1331ce5be831220d0af
#
_entry.id   79015f53ffe1c1331ce5be831220d0af
#
_cell.length_a   1.000
_cell.length_b   1.000
_cell.length_c   1.000
_cell.angle_alpha   90.00
_cell.angle_beta   90.00
_cell.angle_gamma   90.00
#
_symmetry.space_group_name_H-M   'P 1'
#
loop_
_entity.id
_entity.type
_entity.pdbx_description
1 polymer ?
#
loop_
_entity_poly.entity_id
_entity_poly.type
_entity_poly.pdbx_seq_one_letter_code
_entity_poly.pdbx_strand_id
1 'polypeptide(L)'
;MDSKSQYKSSLAFTDLLFNVLIGFAFMFIVAFILINPVEKDADIESKAEFMIIMEWDDKSAYDVDLWMEDPVGNIVGFPNMNAGLLHLDKDDLGQSNDRVILADGTTKIIYLNREVMTIRGIIPGEYIVN
;
A
#
# COMPACT_ATOMS: atom_id res chain seq x y z
N MET A 1 8.86 66.45 23.53
CA MET A 1 8.98 65.04 22.95
C MET A 1 8.47 65.10 21.54
N ASP A 2 9.36 64.88 20.56
CA ASP A 2 9.14 65.29 19.17
C ASP A 2 8.20 64.33 18.47
N SER A 3 7.06 64.75 17.93
CA SER A 3 6.05 63.95 17.28
C SER A 3 6.59 63.16 16.08
N LYS A 4 7.67 63.69 15.47
CA LYS A 4 8.40 63.00 14.37
C LYS A 4 9.15 61.75 14.82
N SER A 5 9.59 61.69 16.07
CA SER A 5 10.28 60.50 16.63
C SER A 5 9.30 59.36 16.90
N GLN A 6 8.11 59.67 17.40
CA GLN A 6 7.05 58.65 17.61
C GLN A 6 6.54 58.08 16.31
N TYR A 7 6.40 58.88 15.25
CA TYR A 7 5.94 58.41 13.94
C TYR A 7 6.94 57.44 13.29
N LYS A 8 8.25 57.73 13.37
CA LYS A 8 9.30 56.82 12.86
C LYS A 8 9.36 55.50 13.63
N SER A 9 9.16 55.54 14.94
CA SER A 9 9.12 54.32 15.77
C SER A 9 7.91 53.44 15.46
N SER A 10 6.74 54.06 15.22
CA SER A 10 5.54 53.32 14.83
C SER A 10 5.67 52.66 13.46
N LEU A 11 6.29 53.36 12.48
CA LEU A 11 6.54 52.78 11.15
C LEU A 11 7.52 51.59 11.20
N ALA A 12 8.62 51.73 11.98
CA ALA A 12 9.59 50.66 12.15
C ALA A 12 8.99 49.43 12.84
N PHE A 13 8.10 49.65 13.83
CA PHE A 13 7.39 48.59 14.52
C PHE A 13 6.41 47.86 13.58
N THR A 14 5.68 48.64 12.78
CA THR A 14 4.74 48.06 11.80
C THR A 14 5.48 47.26 10.73
N ASP A 15 6.62 47.74 10.26
CA ASP A 15 7.44 47.01 9.27
C ASP A 15 8.00 45.70 9.85
N LEU A 16 8.48 45.72 11.11
CA LEU A 16 8.90 44.52 11.83
C LEU A 16 7.74 43.50 11.94
N LEU A 17 6.54 43.96 12.33
CA LEU A 17 5.35 43.10 12.45
C LEU A 17 4.95 42.48 11.11
N PHE A 18 5.03 43.27 10.06
CA PHE A 18 4.73 42.80 8.71
C PHE A 18 5.71 41.72 8.23
N ASN A 19 7.01 41.92 8.49
CA ASN A 19 8.05 40.95 8.17
C ASN A 19 7.89 39.62 8.94
N VAL A 20 7.55 39.73 10.23
CA VAL A 20 7.25 38.54 11.05
C VAL A 20 6.01 37.80 10.51
N LEU A 21 4.94 38.52 10.15
CA LEU A 21 3.72 37.96 9.60
C LEU A 21 3.99 37.24 8.28
N ILE A 22 4.76 37.83 7.37
CA ILE A 22 5.17 37.22 6.11
C ILE A 22 6.00 35.97 6.38
N GLY A 23 6.94 35.99 7.32
CA GLY A 23 7.71 34.82 7.72
C GLY A 23 6.83 33.68 8.26
N PHE A 24 5.85 33.99 9.07
CA PHE A 24 4.87 33.02 9.56
C PHE A 24 4.01 32.43 8.42
N ALA A 25 3.51 33.27 7.53
CA ALA A 25 2.72 32.81 6.38
C ALA A 25 3.54 31.87 5.49
N PHE A 26 4.81 32.20 5.25
CA PHE A 26 5.71 31.34 4.47
C PHE A 26 5.97 29.99 5.17
N MET A 27 6.25 30.02 6.48
CA MET A 27 6.41 28.79 7.27
C MET A 27 5.15 27.92 7.26
N PHE A 28 3.96 28.54 7.29
CA PHE A 28 2.68 27.84 7.21
C PHE A 28 2.50 27.14 5.85
N ILE A 29 2.84 27.83 4.75
CA ILE A 29 2.79 27.25 3.39
C ILE A 29 3.74 26.05 3.28
N VAL A 30 4.98 26.20 3.75
CA VAL A 30 5.96 25.11 3.74
C VAL A 30 5.49 23.93 4.59
N ALA A 31 4.96 24.20 5.80
CA ALA A 31 4.39 23.14 6.64
C ALA A 31 3.22 22.43 5.98
N PHE A 32 2.34 23.15 5.28
CA PHE A 32 1.21 22.57 4.55
C PHE A 32 1.67 21.67 3.40
N ILE A 33 2.71 22.07 2.66
CA ILE A 33 3.30 21.26 1.59
C ILE A 33 3.95 19.98 2.15
N LEU A 34 4.56 20.06 3.34
CA LEU A 34 5.19 18.91 4.00
C LEU A 34 4.17 17.95 4.64
N ILE A 35 3.03 18.47 5.10
CA ILE A 35 1.94 17.67 5.72
C ILE A 35 1.06 16.99 4.66
N ASN A 36 0.89 17.63 3.50
CA ASN A 36 0.27 17.01 2.34
C ASN A 36 1.37 16.58 1.36
N PRO A 37 2.01 15.42 1.57
CA PRO A 37 2.83 14.87 0.51
C PRO A 37 1.90 14.70 -0.70
N VAL A 38 2.33 15.21 -1.86
CA VAL A 38 1.71 14.89 -3.14
C VAL A 38 1.49 13.39 -3.12
N GLU A 39 0.22 12.96 -3.17
CA GLU A 39 -0.08 11.54 -3.29
C GLU A 39 0.79 11.06 -4.44
N LYS A 40 1.78 10.23 -4.12
CA LYS A 40 2.42 9.42 -5.15
C LYS A 40 1.24 8.71 -5.78
N ASP A 41 1.03 8.90 -7.09
CA ASP A 41 0.10 8.09 -7.84
C ASP A 41 0.28 6.68 -7.31
N ALA A 42 -0.64 6.27 -6.45
CA ALA A 42 -0.66 4.91 -5.96
C ALA A 42 -0.73 4.12 -7.25
N ASP A 43 0.27 3.31 -7.50
CA ASP A 43 0.24 2.35 -8.57
C ASP A 43 -1.07 1.62 -8.35
N ILE A 44 -2.11 2.03 -9.11
CA ILE A 44 -3.44 1.45 -8.97
C ILE A 44 -3.21 0.01 -9.35
N GLU A 45 -3.17 -0.86 -8.35
CA GLU A 45 -3.00 -2.29 -8.56
C GLU A 45 -3.95 -2.67 -9.67
N SER A 46 -3.41 -3.08 -10.80
CA SER A 46 -4.21 -3.34 -11.98
C SER A 46 -5.28 -4.36 -11.60
N LYS A 47 -6.52 -3.98 -11.90
CA LYS A 47 -7.71 -4.76 -11.62
C LYS A 47 -7.49 -6.20 -12.07
N ALA A 48 -7.68 -7.18 -11.19
CA ALA A 48 -7.60 -8.57 -11.58
C ALA A 48 -8.65 -8.86 -12.66
N GLU A 49 -8.22 -9.39 -13.81
CA GLU A 49 -9.11 -9.83 -14.87
C GLU A 49 -9.64 -11.23 -14.59
N PHE A 50 -8.79 -12.09 -14.00
CA PHE A 50 -9.16 -13.42 -13.53
C PHE A 50 -8.58 -13.69 -12.16
N MET A 51 -9.33 -14.44 -11.36
CA MET A 51 -8.91 -14.97 -10.07
C MET A 51 -9.04 -16.48 -10.11
N ILE A 52 -7.98 -17.17 -9.72
CA ILE A 52 -7.94 -18.60 -9.56
C ILE A 52 -7.84 -18.87 -8.08
N ILE A 53 -8.76 -19.69 -7.58
CA ILE A 53 -8.82 -20.08 -6.18
C ILE A 53 -8.68 -21.59 -6.14
N MET A 54 -7.68 -22.06 -5.42
CA MET A 54 -7.49 -23.47 -5.09
C MET A 54 -7.87 -23.67 -3.63
N GLU A 55 -8.72 -24.63 -3.36
CA GLU A 55 -9.16 -24.99 -2.01
C GLU A 55 -8.97 -26.50 -1.79
N TRP A 56 -8.55 -26.85 -0.58
CA TRP A 56 -8.47 -28.24 -0.14
C TRP A 56 -9.06 -28.41 1.25
N ASP A 57 -9.07 -29.63 1.81
CA ASP A 57 -9.68 -29.91 3.09
C ASP A 57 -9.13 -28.99 4.19
N ASP A 58 -9.98 -28.16 4.78
CA ASP A 58 -9.66 -27.18 5.82
C ASP A 58 -8.97 -27.79 7.06
N LYS A 59 -9.15 -29.08 7.29
CA LYS A 59 -8.54 -29.81 8.41
C LYS A 59 -7.24 -30.52 8.01
N SER A 60 -6.87 -30.45 6.76
CA SER A 60 -5.62 -31.01 6.27
C SER A 60 -4.43 -30.20 6.79
N ALA A 61 -3.42 -30.90 7.25
CA ALA A 61 -2.16 -30.29 7.62
C ALA A 61 -1.20 -30.12 6.43
N TYR A 62 -1.63 -30.59 5.25
CA TYR A 62 -0.79 -30.51 4.05
C TYR A 62 -0.76 -29.08 3.52
N ASP A 63 0.43 -28.70 3.10
CA ASP A 63 0.73 -27.52 2.35
C ASP A 63 0.62 -27.88 0.87
N VAL A 64 -0.26 -27.22 0.12
CA VAL A 64 -0.50 -27.49 -1.29
C VAL A 64 -0.28 -26.22 -2.08
N ASP A 65 0.77 -26.22 -2.90
CA ASP A 65 1.23 -25.05 -3.64
C ASP A 65 0.54 -24.93 -5.00
N LEU A 66 0.02 -23.76 -5.31
CA LEU A 66 -0.52 -23.40 -6.61
C LEU A 66 0.56 -22.81 -7.51
N TRP A 67 0.74 -23.39 -8.68
CA TRP A 67 1.65 -22.91 -9.70
C TRP A 67 0.91 -22.53 -10.97
N MET A 68 1.35 -21.48 -11.64
CA MET A 68 0.82 -21.07 -12.93
C MET A 68 1.92 -20.62 -13.87
N GLU A 69 1.79 -21.01 -15.13
CA GLU A 69 2.59 -20.54 -16.25
C GLU A 69 1.70 -19.81 -17.26
N ASP A 70 2.12 -18.64 -17.71
CA ASP A 70 1.44 -17.87 -18.75
C ASP A 70 1.92 -18.24 -20.16
N PRO A 71 1.22 -17.78 -21.22
CA PRO A 71 1.57 -18.11 -22.61
C PRO A 71 2.95 -17.63 -23.07
N VAL A 72 3.62 -16.76 -22.34
CA VAL A 72 4.96 -16.26 -22.66
C VAL A 72 6.06 -16.84 -21.76
N GLY A 73 5.69 -17.81 -20.88
CA GLY A 73 6.63 -18.57 -20.06
C GLY A 73 6.94 -17.92 -18.71
N ASN A 74 6.15 -16.96 -18.24
CA ASN A 74 6.27 -16.49 -16.87
C ASN A 74 5.65 -17.51 -15.91
N ILE A 75 6.38 -17.88 -14.85
CA ILE A 75 5.95 -18.85 -13.86
C ILE A 75 5.82 -18.17 -12.50
N VAL A 76 4.67 -18.38 -11.86
CA VAL A 76 4.36 -17.92 -10.51
C VAL A 76 4.03 -19.09 -9.60
N GLY A 77 4.47 -19.02 -8.36
CA GLY A 77 4.25 -19.95 -7.25
C GLY A 77 4.90 -19.38 -5.98
N PHE A 78 4.93 -20.14 -4.89
CA PHE A 78 5.45 -19.67 -3.60
C PHE A 78 6.87 -19.06 -3.63
N PRO A 79 7.84 -19.53 -4.44
CA PRO A 79 9.19 -18.92 -4.47
C PRO A 79 9.24 -17.62 -5.27
N ASN A 80 8.29 -17.40 -6.18
CA ASN A 80 8.20 -16.22 -7.03
C ASN A 80 6.73 -15.81 -7.18
N MET A 81 6.28 -14.99 -6.27
CA MET A 81 4.87 -14.58 -6.17
C MET A 81 4.42 -13.61 -7.26
N ASN A 82 5.34 -13.07 -8.07
CA ASN A 82 5.03 -12.12 -9.13
C ASN A 82 5.86 -12.39 -10.38
N ALA A 83 5.21 -12.60 -11.51
CA ALA A 83 5.86 -12.69 -12.81
C ALA A 83 4.93 -12.22 -13.93
N GLY A 84 5.34 -11.22 -14.69
CA GLY A 84 4.54 -10.65 -15.77
C GLY A 84 3.20 -10.11 -15.25
N LEU A 85 2.10 -10.67 -15.73
CA LEU A 85 0.73 -10.31 -15.32
C LEU A 85 0.14 -11.28 -14.27
N LEU A 86 0.92 -12.27 -13.83
CA LEU A 86 0.53 -13.23 -12.81
C LEU A 86 0.96 -12.77 -11.42
N HIS A 87 0.11 -13.00 -10.44
CA HIS A 87 0.39 -12.70 -9.04
C HIS A 87 -0.23 -13.74 -8.10
N LEU A 88 0.55 -14.30 -7.18
CA LEU A 88 0.08 -15.12 -6.08
C LEU A 88 -0.28 -14.18 -4.92
N ASP A 89 -1.57 -14.00 -4.65
CA ASP A 89 -2.08 -13.05 -3.65
C ASP A 89 -2.06 -13.65 -2.24
N LYS A 90 -2.31 -14.95 -2.13
CA LYS A 90 -2.30 -15.69 -0.88
C LYS A 90 -1.60 -17.03 -1.07
N ASP A 91 -0.55 -17.22 -0.29
CA ASP A 91 0.15 -18.46 -0.05
C ASP A 91 -0.30 -19.04 1.30
N ASP A 92 -0.81 -20.26 1.30
CA ASP A 92 -1.35 -20.92 2.47
C ASP A 92 -0.45 -22.08 2.88
N LEU A 93 0.06 -22.03 4.10
CA LEU A 93 0.99 -23.02 4.64
C LEU A 93 0.27 -24.15 5.41
N GLY A 94 -0.94 -24.48 5.02
CA GLY A 94 -1.80 -25.42 5.74
C GLY A 94 -2.06 -24.94 7.18
N GLN A 95 -1.98 -25.82 8.16
CA GLN A 95 -2.26 -25.43 9.56
C GLN A 95 -1.21 -24.50 10.19
N SER A 96 -0.12 -24.20 9.49
CA SER A 96 1.01 -23.43 10.07
C SER A 96 0.68 -21.96 10.24
N ASN A 97 -0.17 -21.38 9.38
CA ASN A 97 -0.57 -19.97 9.39
C ASN A 97 -2.03 -19.71 9.80
N ASP A 98 -2.74 -20.75 10.27
CA ASP A 98 -4.14 -20.66 10.71
C ASP A 98 -4.38 -19.80 11.96
N ARG A 99 -3.33 -19.41 12.65
CA ARG A 99 -3.44 -18.67 13.91
C ARG A 99 -3.50 -17.17 13.68
N VAL A 100 -4.63 -16.57 14.07
CA VAL A 100 -4.82 -15.11 14.04
C VAL A 100 -4.92 -14.60 15.47
N ILE A 101 -4.10 -13.60 15.81
CA ILE A 101 -4.18 -12.89 17.08
C ILE A 101 -5.16 -11.75 16.93
N LEU A 102 -6.24 -11.76 17.71
CA LEU A 102 -7.25 -10.71 17.71
C LEU A 102 -6.77 -9.48 18.49
N ALA A 103 -7.45 -8.34 18.28
CA ALA A 103 -7.11 -7.07 18.93
C ALA A 103 -7.15 -7.11 20.47
N ASP A 104 -7.90 -8.05 21.05
CA ASP A 104 -7.99 -8.30 22.49
C ASP A 104 -6.88 -9.21 23.03
N GLY A 105 -5.94 -9.63 22.16
CA GLY A 105 -4.84 -10.53 22.49
C GLY A 105 -5.21 -12.01 22.51
N THR A 106 -6.46 -12.37 22.22
CA THR A 106 -6.87 -13.77 22.11
C THR A 106 -6.44 -14.37 20.78
N THR A 107 -6.18 -15.68 20.76
CA THR A 107 -5.83 -16.42 19.54
C THR A 107 -7.06 -17.13 19.00
N LYS A 108 -7.38 -16.90 17.73
CA LYS A 108 -8.39 -17.63 16.97
C LYS A 108 -7.71 -18.49 15.92
N ILE A 109 -8.17 -19.73 15.75
CA ILE A 109 -7.75 -20.61 14.65
C ILE A 109 -8.80 -20.50 13.55
N ILE A 110 -8.36 -20.20 12.35
CA ILE A 110 -9.20 -20.11 11.15
C ILE A 110 -8.75 -21.23 10.22
N TYR A 111 -9.48 -22.33 10.20
CA TYR A 111 -9.24 -23.44 9.29
C TYR A 111 -9.75 -23.06 7.90
N LEU A 112 -8.87 -22.55 7.07
CA LEU A 112 -9.18 -22.18 5.69
C LEU A 112 -7.98 -22.43 4.80
N ASN A 113 -7.90 -23.63 4.26
CA ASN A 113 -6.87 -24.03 3.30
C ASN A 113 -7.22 -23.51 1.90
N ARG A 114 -6.59 -22.41 1.51
CA ARG A 114 -6.88 -21.74 0.25
C ARG A 114 -5.70 -20.95 -0.25
N GLU A 115 -5.34 -21.16 -1.52
CA GLU A 115 -4.47 -20.29 -2.27
C GLU A 115 -5.23 -19.47 -3.30
N VAL A 116 -4.77 -18.24 -3.53
CA VAL A 116 -5.40 -17.29 -4.45
C VAL A 116 -4.34 -16.71 -5.37
N MET A 117 -4.60 -16.84 -6.67
CA MET A 117 -3.77 -16.26 -7.71
C MET A 117 -4.60 -15.36 -8.62
N THR A 118 -4.05 -14.23 -9.03
CA THR A 118 -4.70 -13.29 -9.94
C THR A 118 -3.92 -13.13 -11.23
N ILE A 119 -4.66 -12.98 -12.32
CA ILE A 119 -4.17 -12.58 -13.64
C ILE A 119 -4.63 -11.12 -13.83
N ARG A 120 -3.67 -10.21 -13.93
CA ARG A 120 -3.91 -8.76 -13.98
C ARG A 120 -4.09 -8.21 -15.39
N GLY A 121 -3.97 -9.06 -16.39
CA GLY A 121 -4.20 -8.76 -17.79
C GLY A 121 -4.06 -10.03 -18.62
N ILE A 122 -4.77 -10.10 -19.75
CA ILE A 122 -4.84 -11.32 -20.55
C ILE A 122 -3.84 -11.26 -21.69
N ILE A 123 -2.97 -12.26 -21.78
CA ILE A 123 -2.16 -12.56 -22.95
C ILE A 123 -2.87 -13.71 -23.69
N PRO A 124 -3.19 -13.56 -24.99
CA PRO A 124 -3.80 -14.66 -25.73
C PRO A 124 -2.90 -15.89 -25.76
N GLY A 125 -3.44 -17.06 -25.39
CA GLY A 125 -2.69 -18.31 -25.36
C GLY A 125 -3.18 -19.26 -24.29
N GLU A 126 -2.39 -20.27 -24.01
CA GLU A 126 -2.67 -21.31 -23.02
C GLU A 126 -2.02 -20.95 -21.69
N TYR A 127 -2.77 -21.05 -20.61
CA TYR A 127 -2.30 -20.93 -19.23
C TYR A 127 -2.28 -22.31 -18.60
N ILE A 128 -1.18 -22.67 -18.01
CA ILE A 128 -1.01 -23.96 -17.33
C ILE A 128 -1.12 -23.73 -15.83
N VAL A 129 -2.02 -24.44 -15.18
CA VAL A 129 -2.23 -24.42 -13.73
C VAL A 129 -1.92 -25.80 -13.16
N ASN A 130 -1.12 -25.84 -12.11
CA ASN A 130 -0.69 -27.08 -11.47
C ASN A 130 -0.68 -26.93 -9.95
#